data_c03370ae07a45373857c66f6debe358d
#
_entry.id   c03370ae07a45373857c66f6debe358d
#
_cell.length_a   1.000
_cell.length_b   1.000
_cell.length_c   1.000
_cell.angle_alpha   90.00
_cell.angle_beta   90.00
_cell.angle_gamma   90.00
#
_symmetry.space_group_name_H-M   'P 1'
#
loop_
_entity.id
_entity.type
_entity.pdbx_description
1 polymer ?
#
loop_
_entity_poly.entity_id
_entity_poly.type
_entity_poly.pdbx_seq_one_letter_code
_entity_poly.pdbx_strand_id
1 'polypeptide(L)'
;MSTRTKSSKVNRAWLHDHVNDPYVKLAQKEGYRARAAYKLMEIDQVLGLVRPQQWVVDLGAAPGAWSQYLRRRMGPNVVSGGRIIALDVLDFEPVEGVEFIQGDFREEAVLAQLTQSLGGRRVDLVVSDMAPNLSGIASADAARMAHLVELAVDFSLRHLTPGGALVAKAFHGSGYSQLVKLFKESFDTVKPIKPKASRSRSAETFLVGLGPRLGLECTTLIPK
;
A
#
# COMPACT_ATOMS: atom_id res chain seq x y z
N MET A 1 26.84 -35.43 11.47
CA MET A 1 27.02 -34.02 11.87
C MET A 1 25.65 -33.36 11.86
N SER A 2 25.10 -33.07 13.04
CA SER A 2 23.75 -32.52 13.21
C SER A 2 23.79 -31.02 13.08
N THR A 3 23.21 -30.45 12.04
CA THR A 3 23.06 -29.01 11.85
C THR A 3 21.95 -28.47 12.77
N ARG A 4 22.35 -27.88 13.85
CA ARG A 4 21.47 -27.20 14.81
C ARG A 4 20.92 -25.93 14.16
N THR A 5 19.67 -25.98 13.69
CA THR A 5 18.89 -24.81 13.21
C THR A 5 18.78 -23.81 14.36
N LYS A 6 19.34 -22.60 14.19
CA LYS A 6 19.18 -21.49 15.14
C LYS A 6 17.70 -21.06 15.13
N SER A 7 16.96 -21.46 16.16
CA SER A 7 15.65 -20.91 16.49
C SER A 7 15.79 -19.38 16.65
N SER A 8 15.13 -18.60 15.80
CA SER A 8 15.06 -17.15 15.95
C SER A 8 14.35 -16.85 17.27
N LYS A 9 15.06 -16.24 18.23
CA LYS A 9 14.46 -15.80 19.51
C LYS A 9 13.37 -14.78 19.17
N VAL A 10 12.12 -15.20 19.23
CA VAL A 10 10.96 -14.30 19.14
C VAL A 10 11.12 -13.26 20.23
N ASN A 11 11.16 -11.97 19.86
CA ASN A 11 11.29 -10.89 20.81
C ASN A 11 10.02 -10.85 21.69
N ARG A 12 10.16 -11.29 22.96
CA ARG A 12 9.02 -11.38 23.91
C ARG A 12 8.30 -10.05 24.09
N ALA A 13 9.02 -8.94 24.05
CA ALA A 13 8.43 -7.61 24.13
C ALA A 13 7.54 -7.31 22.91
N TRP A 14 8.00 -7.65 21.70
CA TRP A 14 7.22 -7.51 20.48
C TRP A 14 5.96 -8.38 20.53
N LEU A 15 6.09 -9.64 20.96
CA LEU A 15 4.94 -10.56 21.08
C LEU A 15 3.91 -10.03 22.08
N HIS A 16 4.35 -9.55 23.25
CA HIS A 16 3.49 -8.95 24.27
C HIS A 16 2.75 -7.72 23.72
N ASP A 17 3.46 -6.81 23.06
CA ASP A 17 2.88 -5.62 22.45
C ASP A 17 1.87 -5.99 21.33
N HIS A 18 2.19 -7.05 20.56
CA HIS A 18 1.32 -7.51 19.48
C HIS A 18 0.00 -8.11 20.00
N VAL A 19 0.08 -9.00 20.99
CA VAL A 19 -1.10 -9.68 21.58
C VAL A 19 -2.00 -8.69 22.32
N ASN A 20 -1.43 -7.64 22.91
CA ASN A 20 -2.17 -6.62 23.66
C ASN A 20 -2.65 -5.45 22.81
N ASP A 21 -2.27 -5.39 21.54
CA ASP A 21 -2.69 -4.34 20.63
C ASP A 21 -4.21 -4.38 20.37
N PRO A 22 -4.94 -3.30 20.68
CA PRO A 22 -6.40 -3.28 20.54
C PRO A 22 -6.86 -3.50 19.10
N TYR A 23 -6.09 -3.02 18.10
CA TYR A 23 -6.42 -3.25 16.70
C TYR A 23 -6.15 -4.68 16.24
N VAL A 24 -5.22 -5.41 16.86
CA VAL A 24 -5.03 -6.85 16.60
C VAL A 24 -6.26 -7.63 17.11
N LYS A 25 -6.70 -7.34 18.35
CA LYS A 25 -7.91 -7.98 18.91
C LYS A 25 -9.16 -7.66 18.10
N LEU A 26 -9.28 -6.41 17.66
CA LEU A 26 -10.40 -5.97 16.84
C LEU A 26 -10.38 -6.65 15.47
N ALA A 27 -9.22 -6.77 14.83
CA ALA A 27 -9.05 -7.47 13.56
C ALA A 27 -9.49 -8.93 13.66
N GLN A 28 -9.08 -9.63 14.72
CA GLN A 28 -9.51 -11.00 14.99
C GLN A 28 -11.03 -11.11 15.16
N LYS A 29 -11.62 -10.19 15.94
CA LYS A 29 -13.08 -10.15 16.19
C LYS A 29 -13.87 -9.91 14.90
N GLU A 30 -13.38 -9.03 14.02
CA GLU A 30 -14.06 -8.64 12.78
C GLU A 30 -13.65 -9.49 11.57
N GLY A 31 -12.75 -10.48 11.77
CA GLY A 31 -12.31 -11.39 10.71
C GLY A 31 -11.41 -10.73 9.67
N TYR A 32 -10.65 -9.69 10.05
CA TYR A 32 -9.55 -9.17 9.24
C TYR A 32 -8.26 -9.94 9.51
N ARG A 33 -7.47 -10.15 8.47
CA ARG A 33 -6.18 -10.87 8.54
C ARG A 33 -5.12 -10.15 9.36
N ALA A 34 -5.19 -8.82 9.38
CA ALA A 34 -4.24 -7.99 10.11
C ALA A 34 -4.86 -6.65 10.53
N ARG A 35 -4.27 -6.04 11.56
CA ARG A 35 -4.60 -4.70 12.03
C ARG A 35 -4.44 -3.61 10.95
N ALA A 36 -3.66 -3.89 9.91
CA ALA A 36 -3.44 -2.97 8.80
C ALA A 36 -4.75 -2.53 8.12
N ALA A 37 -5.81 -3.36 8.13
CA ALA A 37 -7.13 -3.01 7.61
C ALA A 37 -7.65 -1.66 8.16
N TYR A 38 -7.43 -1.39 9.44
CA TYR A 38 -7.91 -0.16 10.08
C TYR A 38 -7.16 1.08 9.65
N LYS A 39 -5.92 0.97 9.17
CA LYS A 39 -5.20 2.11 8.60
C LYS A 39 -5.92 2.65 7.37
N LEU A 40 -6.24 1.78 6.41
CA LEU A 40 -6.98 2.17 5.22
C LEU A 40 -8.42 2.58 5.55
N MET A 41 -9.07 1.87 6.47
CA MET A 41 -10.42 2.22 6.94
C MET A 41 -10.48 3.65 7.50
N GLU A 42 -9.55 4.04 8.37
CA GLU A 42 -9.52 5.39 8.95
C GLU A 42 -9.22 6.46 7.88
N ILE A 43 -8.33 6.17 6.91
CA ILE A 43 -8.07 7.08 5.79
C ILE A 43 -9.34 7.24 4.93
N ASP A 44 -10.02 6.12 4.62
CA ASP A 44 -11.24 6.15 3.81
C ASP A 44 -12.39 6.86 4.54
N GLN A 45 -12.54 6.69 5.85
CA GLN A 45 -13.54 7.40 6.66
C GLN A 45 -13.38 8.93 6.59
N VAL A 46 -12.13 9.41 6.48
CA VAL A 46 -11.84 10.85 6.38
C VAL A 46 -12.04 11.38 4.97
N LEU A 47 -11.73 10.59 3.95
CA LEU A 47 -11.62 11.08 2.58
C LEU A 47 -12.68 10.52 1.61
N GLY A 48 -13.39 9.45 1.96
CA GLY A 48 -14.40 8.83 1.11
C GLY A 48 -13.83 8.27 -0.19
N LEU A 49 -12.68 7.60 -0.12
CA LEU A 49 -11.93 7.15 -1.30
C LEU A 49 -12.55 5.91 -1.94
N VAL A 50 -13.04 4.98 -1.11
CA VAL A 50 -13.52 3.68 -1.57
C VAL A 50 -15.00 3.71 -1.89
N ARG A 51 -15.36 3.45 -3.14
CA ARG A 51 -16.73 3.47 -3.65
C ARG A 51 -17.04 2.18 -4.42
N PRO A 52 -18.32 1.77 -4.53
CA PRO A 52 -18.71 0.65 -5.37
C PRO A 52 -18.24 0.83 -6.83
N GLN A 53 -17.99 -0.29 -7.51
CA GLN A 53 -17.65 -0.35 -8.94
C GLN A 53 -16.33 0.30 -9.36
N GLN A 54 -15.46 0.68 -8.42
CA GLN A 54 -14.13 1.20 -8.72
C GLN A 54 -13.18 0.11 -9.20
N TRP A 55 -12.19 0.53 -10.00
CA TRP A 55 -10.99 -0.25 -10.26
C TRP A 55 -9.91 0.16 -9.26
N VAL A 56 -9.45 -0.78 -8.46
CA VAL A 56 -8.51 -0.53 -7.35
C VAL A 56 -7.30 -1.42 -7.51
N VAL A 57 -6.10 -0.86 -7.29
CA VAL A 57 -4.84 -1.60 -7.19
C VAL A 57 -4.32 -1.52 -5.77
N ASP A 58 -4.00 -2.67 -5.16
CA ASP A 58 -3.47 -2.83 -3.80
C ASP A 58 -2.02 -3.33 -3.89
N LEU A 59 -1.06 -2.43 -3.68
CA LEU A 59 0.38 -2.69 -3.75
C LEU A 59 0.94 -2.98 -2.36
N GLY A 60 1.64 -4.12 -2.21
CA GLY A 60 2.10 -4.60 -0.91
C GLY A 60 0.94 -5.19 -0.11
N ALA A 61 0.12 -6.01 -0.78
CA ALA A 61 -1.17 -6.46 -0.28
C ALA A 61 -1.08 -7.49 0.86
N ALA A 62 0.00 -8.28 0.96
CA ALA A 62 0.11 -9.35 1.96
C ALA A 62 -0.02 -8.81 3.40
N PRO A 63 -0.78 -9.48 4.25
CA PRO A 63 -1.50 -10.74 4.10
C PRO A 63 -2.93 -10.61 3.52
N GLY A 64 -3.28 -9.53 2.84
CA GLY A 64 -4.57 -9.30 2.22
C GLY A 64 -5.57 -8.49 3.07
N ALA A 65 -5.12 -7.79 4.11
CA ALA A 65 -5.99 -7.05 5.02
C ALA A 65 -6.65 -5.83 4.35
N TRP A 66 -5.92 -5.11 3.49
CA TRP A 66 -6.45 -4.00 2.71
C TRP A 66 -7.39 -4.51 1.62
N SER A 67 -7.00 -5.56 0.91
CA SER A 67 -7.86 -6.23 -0.06
C SER A 67 -9.19 -6.69 0.55
N GLN A 68 -9.19 -7.25 1.78
CA GLN A 68 -10.42 -7.59 2.49
C GLN A 68 -11.28 -6.36 2.79
N TYR A 69 -10.68 -5.27 3.26
CA TYR A 69 -11.40 -4.02 3.51
C TYR A 69 -12.03 -3.47 2.24
N LEU A 70 -11.23 -3.35 1.16
CA LEU A 70 -11.69 -2.88 -0.15
C LEU A 70 -12.88 -3.72 -0.65
N ARG A 71 -12.74 -5.05 -0.60
CA ARG A 71 -13.79 -5.98 -1.04
C ARG A 71 -15.09 -5.80 -0.26
N ARG A 72 -15.00 -5.68 1.07
CA ARG A 72 -16.18 -5.46 1.93
C ARG A 72 -16.83 -4.09 1.66
N ARG A 73 -16.03 -3.06 1.49
CA ARG A 73 -16.49 -1.67 1.29
C ARG A 73 -17.11 -1.45 -0.09
N MET A 74 -16.54 -2.07 -1.13
CA MET A 74 -17.08 -2.01 -2.49
C MET A 74 -18.35 -2.85 -2.67
N GLY A 75 -18.61 -3.79 -1.77
CA GLY A 75 -19.82 -4.63 -1.76
C GLY A 75 -19.81 -5.78 -2.78
N PRO A 76 -20.90 -6.56 -2.87
CA PRO A 76 -20.97 -7.76 -3.72
C PRO A 76 -20.90 -7.45 -5.20
N ASN A 77 -21.14 -6.22 -5.61
CA ASN A 77 -21.18 -5.78 -7.01
C ASN A 77 -19.79 -5.52 -7.64
N VAL A 78 -18.69 -5.95 -6.99
CA VAL A 78 -17.35 -5.94 -7.62
C VAL A 78 -17.39 -6.72 -8.95
N VAL A 79 -18.25 -7.75 -9.05
CA VAL A 79 -18.41 -8.56 -10.27
C VAL A 79 -19.13 -7.80 -11.39
N SER A 80 -19.89 -6.75 -11.09
CA SER A 80 -20.73 -6.03 -12.08
C SER A 80 -20.11 -4.73 -12.61
N GLY A 81 -18.78 -4.54 -12.47
CA GLY A 81 -18.11 -3.36 -13.05
C GLY A 81 -16.85 -2.89 -12.33
N GLY A 82 -16.66 -3.21 -11.05
CA GLY A 82 -15.45 -2.91 -10.29
C GLY A 82 -14.46 -4.07 -10.28
N ARG A 83 -13.19 -3.79 -9.99
CA ARG A 83 -12.13 -4.80 -9.88
C ARG A 83 -11.12 -4.40 -8.81
N ILE A 84 -10.62 -5.38 -8.07
CA ILE A 84 -9.50 -5.22 -7.16
C ILE A 84 -8.38 -6.12 -7.66
N ILE A 85 -7.21 -5.53 -7.91
CA ILE A 85 -5.99 -6.24 -8.27
C ILE A 85 -4.99 -6.00 -7.15
N ALA A 86 -4.60 -7.07 -6.47
CA ALA A 86 -3.62 -7.07 -5.40
C ALA A 86 -2.27 -7.57 -5.90
N LEU A 87 -1.19 -6.97 -5.45
CA LEU A 87 0.18 -7.36 -5.80
C LEU A 87 1.06 -7.39 -4.56
N ASP A 88 1.80 -8.47 -4.38
CA ASP A 88 2.83 -8.60 -3.34
C ASP A 88 3.91 -9.61 -3.76
N VAL A 89 5.11 -9.47 -3.20
CA VAL A 89 6.19 -10.46 -3.33
C VAL A 89 5.89 -11.73 -2.53
N LEU A 90 5.14 -11.60 -1.44
CA LEU A 90 4.73 -12.69 -0.57
C LEU A 90 3.40 -13.26 -1.04
N ASP A 91 3.33 -14.59 -1.09
CA ASP A 91 2.05 -15.26 -1.27
C ASP A 91 1.15 -15.11 -0.04
N PHE A 92 -0.16 -15.11 -0.25
CA PHE A 92 -1.15 -15.12 0.82
C PHE A 92 -2.46 -15.79 0.37
N GLU A 93 -3.22 -16.27 1.33
CA GLU A 93 -4.53 -16.89 1.08
C GLU A 93 -5.41 -15.98 0.21
N PRO A 94 -6.06 -16.48 -0.85
CA PRO A 94 -6.90 -15.68 -1.72
C PRO A 94 -7.98 -14.91 -0.97
N VAL A 95 -8.30 -13.71 -1.43
CA VAL A 95 -9.47 -12.95 -1.01
C VAL A 95 -10.51 -13.05 -2.12
N GLU A 96 -11.71 -13.51 -1.80
CA GLU A 96 -12.78 -13.67 -2.78
C GLU A 96 -13.07 -12.36 -3.53
N GLY A 97 -13.09 -12.42 -4.86
CA GLY A 97 -13.33 -11.24 -5.72
C GLY A 97 -12.13 -10.29 -5.83
N VAL A 98 -10.94 -10.74 -5.45
CA VAL A 98 -9.68 -10.03 -5.64
C VAL A 98 -8.78 -10.86 -6.55
N GLU A 99 -8.29 -10.26 -7.62
CA GLU A 99 -7.23 -10.85 -8.43
C GLU A 99 -5.89 -10.63 -7.76
N PHE A 100 -5.08 -11.68 -7.63
CA PHE A 100 -3.78 -11.60 -6.99
C PHE A 100 -2.66 -11.87 -8.01
N ILE A 101 -1.67 -10.98 -8.01
CA ILE A 101 -0.43 -11.12 -8.78
C ILE A 101 0.71 -11.25 -7.77
N GLN A 102 1.37 -12.39 -7.77
CA GLN A 102 2.58 -12.56 -6.97
C GLN A 102 3.79 -12.09 -7.76
N GLY A 103 4.53 -11.12 -7.20
CA GLY A 103 5.75 -10.60 -7.83
C GLY A 103 6.28 -9.35 -7.16
N ASP A 104 7.47 -8.96 -7.57
CA ASP A 104 8.09 -7.72 -7.11
C ASP A 104 7.66 -6.57 -8.03
N PHE A 105 7.01 -5.56 -7.45
CA PHE A 105 6.55 -4.37 -8.18
C PHE A 105 7.68 -3.60 -8.87
N ARG A 106 8.94 -3.81 -8.46
CA ARG A 106 10.14 -3.24 -9.09
C ARG A 106 10.53 -3.93 -10.39
N GLU A 107 10.00 -5.11 -10.67
CA GLU A 107 10.30 -5.90 -11.86
C GLU A 107 9.40 -5.49 -13.03
N GLU A 108 10.02 -5.19 -14.17
CA GLU A 108 9.31 -4.77 -15.38
C GLU A 108 8.27 -5.82 -15.85
N ALA A 109 8.60 -7.10 -15.73
CA ALA A 109 7.69 -8.19 -16.10
C ALA A 109 6.43 -8.20 -15.23
N VAL A 110 6.55 -7.94 -13.93
CA VAL A 110 5.43 -7.89 -12.98
C VAL A 110 4.57 -6.66 -13.25
N LEU A 111 5.21 -5.51 -13.52
CA LEU A 111 4.51 -4.28 -13.90
C LEU A 111 3.76 -4.44 -15.23
N ALA A 112 4.34 -5.14 -16.20
CA ALA A 112 3.68 -5.47 -17.47
C ALA A 112 2.46 -6.39 -17.24
N GLN A 113 2.57 -7.41 -16.38
CA GLN A 113 1.45 -8.28 -16.01
C GLN A 113 0.33 -7.48 -15.34
N LEU A 114 0.65 -6.61 -14.39
CA LEU A 114 -0.34 -5.72 -13.75
C LEU A 114 -1.04 -4.83 -14.78
N THR A 115 -0.28 -4.22 -15.69
CA THR A 115 -0.81 -3.38 -16.76
C THR A 115 -1.70 -4.18 -17.72
N GLN A 116 -1.33 -5.42 -18.04
CA GLN A 116 -2.15 -6.31 -18.85
C GLN A 116 -3.47 -6.65 -18.15
N SER A 117 -3.45 -6.91 -16.84
CA SER A 117 -4.65 -7.17 -16.03
C SER A 117 -5.62 -5.97 -16.01
N LEU A 118 -5.12 -4.75 -16.19
CA LEU A 118 -5.96 -3.56 -16.33
C LEU A 118 -6.72 -3.52 -17.67
N GLY A 119 -6.25 -4.22 -18.70
CA GLY A 119 -6.93 -4.31 -20.00
C GLY A 119 -7.19 -2.96 -20.67
N GLY A 120 -6.30 -2.00 -20.50
CA GLY A 120 -6.42 -0.62 -21.01
C GLY A 120 -7.37 0.28 -20.19
N ARG A 121 -7.96 -0.21 -19.10
CA ARG A 121 -8.79 0.62 -18.21
C ARG A 121 -7.93 1.43 -17.26
N ARG A 122 -8.41 2.61 -16.93
CA ARG A 122 -7.83 3.44 -15.87
C ARG A 122 -8.33 3.01 -14.49
N VAL A 123 -7.51 3.27 -13.49
CA VAL A 123 -7.71 2.90 -12.08
C VAL A 123 -8.28 4.10 -11.32
N ASP A 124 -9.24 3.86 -10.43
CA ASP A 124 -9.84 4.92 -9.61
C ASP A 124 -9.04 5.16 -8.32
N LEU A 125 -8.42 4.10 -7.79
CA LEU A 125 -7.70 4.16 -6.53
C LEU A 125 -6.49 3.22 -6.56
N VAL A 126 -5.33 3.75 -6.23
CA VAL A 126 -4.12 2.97 -5.91
C VAL A 126 -3.86 3.09 -4.43
N VAL A 127 -3.71 1.98 -3.75
CA VAL A 127 -3.31 1.94 -2.32
C VAL A 127 -2.00 1.17 -2.20
N SER A 128 -1.10 1.64 -1.35
CA SER A 128 0.23 1.04 -1.17
C SER A 128 0.63 1.03 0.31
N ASP A 129 0.67 -0.18 0.89
CA ASP A 129 1.28 -0.43 2.21
C ASP A 129 2.67 -1.09 2.06
N MET A 130 3.29 -0.98 0.86
CA MET A 130 4.63 -1.51 0.61
C MET A 130 5.64 -0.97 1.61
N ALA A 131 6.56 -1.82 2.03
CA ALA A 131 7.73 -1.46 2.82
C ALA A 131 8.95 -2.27 2.38
N PRO A 132 10.13 -1.67 2.37
CA PRO A 132 11.35 -2.44 2.11
C PRO A 132 11.67 -3.35 3.30
N ASN A 133 12.44 -4.40 3.04
CA ASN A 133 13.11 -5.13 4.12
C ASN A 133 14.09 -4.20 4.80
N LEU A 134 13.84 -3.92 6.09
CA LEU A 134 14.67 -3.00 6.86
C LEU A 134 16.03 -3.63 7.17
N SER A 135 17.10 -2.93 6.81
CA SER A 135 18.48 -3.33 7.09
C SER A 135 18.96 -2.87 8.47
N GLY A 136 18.24 -1.92 9.09
CA GLY A 136 18.64 -1.20 10.29
C GLY A 136 19.57 -0.01 10.03
N ILE A 137 19.96 0.24 8.78
CA ILE A 137 20.71 1.43 8.37
C ILE A 137 19.71 2.47 7.89
N ALA A 138 19.46 3.49 8.72
CA ALA A 138 18.36 4.45 8.52
C ALA A 138 18.37 5.14 7.14
N SER A 139 19.55 5.54 6.65
CA SER A 139 19.67 6.19 5.33
C SER A 139 19.35 5.24 4.17
N ALA A 140 19.81 3.99 4.23
CA ALA A 140 19.53 2.98 3.22
C ALA A 140 18.06 2.57 3.23
N ASP A 141 17.47 2.42 4.41
CA ASP A 141 16.05 2.07 4.56
C ASP A 141 15.15 3.21 4.07
N ALA A 142 15.52 4.47 4.34
CA ALA A 142 14.83 5.65 3.84
C ALA A 142 14.88 5.73 2.29
N ALA A 143 16.05 5.49 1.69
CA ALA A 143 16.21 5.50 0.24
C ALA A 143 15.37 4.40 -0.45
N ARG A 144 15.35 3.17 0.12
CA ARG A 144 14.51 2.09 -0.41
C ARG A 144 13.02 2.39 -0.28
N MET A 145 12.61 3.00 0.84
CA MET A 145 11.23 3.42 1.03
C MET A 145 10.83 4.50 0.02
N ALA A 146 11.70 5.51 -0.19
CA ALA A 146 11.47 6.55 -1.17
C ALA A 146 11.28 5.96 -2.58
N HIS A 147 12.13 5.04 -2.98
CA HIS A 147 12.03 4.37 -4.28
C HIS A 147 10.70 3.64 -4.48
N LEU A 148 10.18 2.91 -3.47
CA LEU A 148 8.87 2.26 -3.57
C LEU A 148 7.73 3.26 -3.72
N VAL A 149 7.81 4.41 -3.04
CA VAL A 149 6.81 5.48 -3.15
C VAL A 149 6.89 6.15 -4.53
N GLU A 150 8.09 6.40 -5.05
CA GLU A 150 8.32 6.96 -6.39
C GLU A 150 7.72 6.06 -7.48
N LEU A 151 7.92 4.74 -7.39
CA LEU A 151 7.31 3.77 -8.30
C LEU A 151 5.79 3.78 -8.23
N ALA A 152 5.21 3.87 -7.01
CA ALA A 152 3.77 3.96 -6.83
C ALA A 152 3.20 5.26 -7.42
N VAL A 153 3.90 6.38 -7.31
CA VAL A 153 3.53 7.66 -7.93
C VAL A 153 3.59 7.55 -9.45
N ASP A 154 4.69 7.03 -10.02
CA ASP A 154 4.86 6.87 -11.46
C ASP A 154 3.76 5.98 -12.07
N PHE A 155 3.49 4.82 -11.45
CA PHE A 155 2.36 3.97 -11.84
C PHE A 155 1.04 4.72 -11.79
N SER A 156 0.80 5.48 -10.72
CA SER A 156 -0.43 6.23 -10.53
C SER A 156 -0.63 7.31 -11.58
N LEU A 157 0.40 8.06 -11.95
CA LEU A 157 0.33 9.07 -13.00
C LEU A 157 0.00 8.48 -14.36
N ARG A 158 0.44 7.27 -14.65
CA ARG A 158 0.15 6.57 -15.91
C ARG A 158 -1.25 5.96 -15.95
N HIS A 159 -1.73 5.45 -14.82
CA HIS A 159 -2.91 4.57 -14.80
C HIS A 159 -4.14 5.13 -14.08
N LEU A 160 -4.03 6.16 -13.24
CA LEU A 160 -5.19 6.74 -12.56
C LEU A 160 -6.13 7.47 -13.52
N THR A 161 -7.42 7.46 -13.18
CA THR A 161 -8.41 8.37 -13.77
C THR A 161 -8.12 9.82 -13.33
N PRO A 162 -8.60 10.86 -14.05
CA PRO A 162 -8.40 12.27 -13.64
C PRO A 162 -8.86 12.59 -12.22
N GLY A 163 -9.92 11.93 -11.73
CA GLY A 163 -10.41 12.06 -10.35
C GLY A 163 -9.89 10.99 -9.39
N GLY A 164 -8.89 10.21 -9.81
CA GLY A 164 -8.34 9.11 -9.04
C GLY A 164 -7.48 9.55 -7.86
N ALA A 165 -7.10 8.58 -7.03
CA ALA A 165 -6.29 8.84 -5.84
C ALA A 165 -5.20 7.80 -5.65
N LEU A 166 -4.09 8.23 -5.02
CA LEU A 166 -3.03 7.37 -4.49
C LEU A 166 -2.96 7.51 -2.98
N VAL A 167 -2.97 6.40 -2.27
CA VAL A 167 -2.62 6.30 -0.84
C VAL A 167 -1.30 5.55 -0.74
N ALA A 168 -0.24 6.17 -0.28
CA ALA A 168 1.05 5.50 -0.13
C ALA A 168 1.63 5.68 1.26
N LYS A 169 2.09 4.56 1.84
CA LYS A 169 2.84 4.60 3.08
C LYS A 169 4.17 5.32 2.90
N ALA A 170 4.53 6.14 3.87
CA ALA A 170 5.81 6.80 3.98
C ALA A 170 6.29 6.79 5.43
N PHE A 171 7.56 7.04 5.66
CA PHE A 171 8.10 7.23 7.01
C PHE A 171 8.58 8.66 7.19
N HIS A 172 8.21 9.27 8.31
CA HIS A 172 8.84 10.52 8.74
C HIS A 172 10.34 10.31 8.98
N GLY A 173 11.16 11.25 8.52
CA GLY A 173 12.61 11.20 8.65
C GLY A 173 13.31 11.67 7.38
N SER A 174 14.50 11.12 7.12
CA SER A 174 15.28 11.45 5.93
C SER A 174 14.48 11.13 4.64
N GLY A 175 14.42 12.07 3.71
CA GLY A 175 13.70 11.89 2.44
C GLY A 175 12.20 12.22 2.46
N TYR A 176 11.57 12.37 3.63
CA TYR A 176 10.13 12.60 3.71
C TYR A 176 9.67 13.90 3.02
N SER A 177 10.43 14.98 3.18
CA SER A 177 10.14 16.26 2.53
C SER A 177 10.19 16.18 1.00
N GLN A 178 11.09 15.38 0.47
CA GLN A 178 11.21 15.12 -0.97
C GLN A 178 9.98 14.33 -1.49
N LEU A 179 9.50 13.33 -0.72
CA LEU A 179 8.27 12.61 -1.06
C LEU A 179 7.05 13.53 -1.03
N VAL A 180 6.94 14.41 -0.04
CA VAL A 180 5.85 15.41 0.01
C VAL A 180 5.92 16.35 -1.19
N LYS A 181 7.12 16.78 -1.59
CA LYS A 181 7.33 17.61 -2.79
C LYS A 181 6.89 16.85 -4.04
N LEU A 182 7.33 15.61 -4.22
CA LEU A 182 6.93 14.75 -5.35
C LEU A 182 5.41 14.64 -5.44
N PHE A 183 4.72 14.38 -4.33
CA PHE A 183 3.27 14.32 -4.32
C PHE A 183 2.61 15.64 -4.71
N LYS A 184 3.12 16.78 -4.22
CA LYS A 184 2.60 18.12 -4.59
C LYS A 184 2.81 18.47 -6.06
N GLU A 185 3.84 17.95 -6.67
CA GLU A 185 4.11 18.11 -8.10
C GLU A 185 3.22 17.18 -8.95
N SER A 186 2.86 16.01 -8.41
CA SER A 186 2.12 14.95 -9.09
C SER A 186 0.60 15.00 -8.94
N PHE A 187 0.09 15.62 -7.88
CA PHE A 187 -1.34 15.63 -7.54
C PHE A 187 -1.85 17.04 -7.23
N ASP A 188 -3.14 17.28 -7.49
CA ASP A 188 -3.79 18.58 -7.22
C ASP A 188 -3.92 18.85 -5.72
N THR A 189 -4.23 17.82 -4.95
CA THR A 189 -4.33 17.91 -3.49
C THR A 189 -3.52 16.81 -2.83
N VAL A 190 -2.74 17.19 -1.81
CA VAL A 190 -1.93 16.25 -1.02
C VAL A 190 -2.30 16.36 0.45
N LYS A 191 -2.62 15.22 1.06
CA LYS A 191 -2.97 15.11 2.49
C LYS A 191 -2.09 14.08 3.18
N PRO A 192 -1.19 14.49 4.09
CA PRO A 192 -0.52 13.54 4.98
C PRO A 192 -1.52 13.12 6.07
N ILE A 193 -1.65 11.81 6.30
CA ILE A 193 -2.55 11.23 7.31
C ILE A 193 -1.79 10.21 8.13
N LYS A 194 -1.83 10.35 9.45
CA LYS A 194 -1.35 9.32 10.38
C LYS A 194 -2.56 8.66 11.05
N PRO A 195 -2.98 7.46 10.58
CA PRO A 195 -4.09 6.74 11.19
C PRO A 195 -3.80 6.42 12.66
N LYS A 196 -4.83 6.41 13.52
CA LYS A 196 -4.71 5.95 14.92
C LYS A 196 -4.30 4.49 14.99
N ALA A 197 -4.69 3.71 13.97
CA ALA A 197 -4.24 2.35 13.80
C ALA A 197 -2.74 2.22 13.51
N SER A 198 -2.01 3.29 13.16
CA SER A 198 -0.55 3.29 13.18
C SER A 198 -0.04 3.38 14.61
N ARG A 199 0.99 2.59 14.95
CA ARG A 199 1.56 2.65 16.31
C ARG A 199 2.10 4.05 16.58
N SER A 200 1.83 4.60 17.77
CA SER A 200 2.24 5.97 18.15
C SER A 200 3.76 6.21 18.01
N ARG A 201 4.56 5.20 18.37
CA ARG A 201 6.04 5.23 18.27
C ARG A 201 6.58 5.00 16.85
N SER A 202 5.73 4.60 15.90
CA SER A 202 6.16 4.39 14.51
C SER A 202 6.27 5.72 13.77
N ALA A 203 7.32 5.88 12.96
CA ALA A 203 7.46 6.99 12.03
C ALA A 203 6.51 6.88 10.81
N GLU A 204 5.68 5.83 10.74
CA GLU A 204 4.75 5.57 9.67
C GLU A 204 3.69 6.68 9.54
N THR A 205 3.48 7.13 8.33
CA THR A 205 2.40 8.01 7.91
C THR A 205 1.97 7.62 6.51
N PHE A 206 0.85 8.14 6.03
CA PHE A 206 0.39 7.94 4.65
C PHE A 206 0.31 9.29 3.94
N LEU A 207 0.85 9.34 2.72
CA LEU A 207 0.64 10.44 1.81
C LEU A 207 -0.52 10.08 0.88
N VAL A 208 -1.53 10.94 0.84
CA VAL A 208 -2.67 10.78 -0.05
C VAL A 208 -2.64 11.87 -1.10
N GLY A 209 -2.50 11.47 -2.37
CA GLY A 209 -2.59 12.33 -3.53
C GLY A 209 -3.95 12.18 -4.20
N LEU A 210 -4.65 13.29 -4.45
CA LEU A 210 -5.95 13.34 -5.10
C LEU A 210 -5.85 14.15 -6.39
N GLY A 211 -6.47 13.66 -7.47
CA GLY A 211 -6.44 14.30 -8.77
C GLY A 211 -5.02 14.27 -9.37
N PRO A 212 -4.62 13.17 -10.03
CA PRO A 212 -3.30 13.10 -10.65
C PRO A 212 -3.18 14.10 -11.80
N ARG A 213 -2.06 14.79 -11.87
CA ARG A 213 -1.72 15.69 -12.98
C ARG A 213 -1.23 14.85 -14.16
N LEU A 214 -2.17 14.33 -14.94
CA LEU A 214 -1.91 13.43 -16.07
C LEU A 214 -1.08 14.15 -17.15
N GLY A 215 -0.13 13.42 -17.77
CA GLY A 215 0.74 13.95 -18.84
C GLY A 215 2.06 14.52 -18.32
N LEU A 216 2.32 14.55 -17.03
CA LEU A 216 3.64 14.76 -16.49
C LEU A 216 4.38 13.42 -16.58
N GLU A 217 5.36 13.30 -17.46
CA GLU A 217 6.36 12.26 -17.29
C GLU A 217 7.11 12.58 -15.98
N CYS A 218 7.16 11.61 -15.09
CA CYS A 218 7.99 11.71 -13.88
C CYS A 218 9.44 11.85 -14.36
N THR A 219 9.90 13.09 -14.52
CA THR A 219 11.25 13.39 -14.94
C THR A 219 12.16 12.87 -13.82
N THR A 220 12.64 11.69 -14.05
CA THR A 220 13.64 10.90 -13.35
C THR A 220 14.39 11.64 -12.24
N LEU A 221 14.06 11.33 -10.99
CA LEU A 221 14.96 11.51 -9.85
C LEU A 221 15.91 10.30 -9.71
N ILE A 222 16.03 9.46 -10.73
CA ILE A 222 17.01 8.38 -10.76
C ILE A 222 18.24 8.93 -11.50
N PRO A 223 19.34 9.27 -10.82
CA PRO A 223 20.63 9.45 -11.50
C PRO A 223 21.04 8.10 -12.08
N LYS A 224 21.43 8.12 -13.36
CA LYS A 224 22.00 6.96 -14.06
C LYS A 224 23.22 6.42 -13.32
#